data_7f74b194b7cdcaadc13f5e0c3bcfd299
#
_entry.id   7f74b194b7cdcaadc13f5e0c3bcfd299
#
_cell.length_a   1.000
_cell.length_b   1.000
_cell.length_c   1.000
_cell.angle_alpha   90.00
_cell.angle_beta   90.00
_cell.angle_gamma   90.00
#
_symmetry.space_group_name_H-M   'P 1'
#
loop_
_entity.id
_entity.type
_entity.pdbx_description
1 polymer ?
#
loop_
_entity_poly.entity_id
_entity_poly.type
_entity_poly.pdbx_seq_one_letter_code
_entity_poly.pdbx_strand_id
1 'polypeptide(L)'
;MAIQDDINNFNANNTVEDLLVLSAQTYANTTNRSFFVATVDDLPDLNNNTISLGTVVYVESLGVPVIAQIGCWTGLDNRQLRNECDLTRIYAWGVATNGRLGDNTTVNKSSPVSVVGGFTDWCQLSAGCEHSVGVRRNGSAWAWGLGTCGRLGDNTVTDKSSPISVAGGFTDWCQLSAGRQHSLGVRTNGTAWAWGHNNYGRLGDNTNVDKSSPVSVVGGFTDWCQLSADNSHSLGVRQNGTAWAWGINDQGRLGDNTTTSRRSPVSVVGGFTDWCQVSAGFAHSLGVRCNGSAWAWGLNTYGRLGDNTIVTRSSPVSVVGGFTNWCQVSAGSLHSLGLRTNGSLWAWGSGALGRLGDNTTVSKSSPVSVVGGFTDWCQVSAAGTHNLAVRQNGSVWAWGDNTSGQLGDNTVVSKNSPVSVVGGFSDWCRVSAGNSHSLGIITF
;
A
#
# COMPACT_ATOMS: atom_id res chain seq x y z
N MET A 1 6.93 -22.74 -31.15
CA MET A 1 7.84 -22.92 -32.28
C MET A 1 8.21 -21.56 -32.92
N ALA A 2 7.29 -20.74 -33.36
CA ALA A 2 7.65 -19.44 -33.98
C ALA A 2 8.45 -18.46 -33.07
N ILE A 3 8.16 -18.38 -31.79
CA ILE A 3 8.85 -17.46 -30.86
C ILE A 3 10.30 -17.88 -30.60
N GLN A 4 10.59 -19.18 -30.55
CA GLN A 4 11.94 -19.69 -30.34
C GLN A 4 12.83 -19.47 -31.57
N ASP A 5 12.25 -19.45 -32.75
CA ASP A 5 12.96 -19.18 -34.00
C ASP A 5 13.28 -17.67 -34.13
N ASP A 6 12.39 -16.80 -33.63
CA ASP A 6 12.61 -15.34 -33.59
C ASP A 6 13.69 -14.95 -32.58
N ILE A 7 13.72 -15.59 -31.40
CA ILE A 7 14.75 -15.38 -30.37
C ILE A 7 16.11 -15.88 -30.86
N ASN A 8 16.17 -16.98 -31.60
CA ASN A 8 17.43 -17.54 -32.14
C ASN A 8 18.00 -16.67 -33.25
N ASN A 9 17.20 -15.81 -33.89
CA ASN A 9 17.65 -14.88 -34.92
C ASN A 9 18.05 -13.50 -34.33
N PHE A 10 17.87 -13.29 -33.05
CA PHE A 10 18.27 -12.06 -32.35
C PHE A 10 19.81 -12.05 -32.22
N ASN A 11 20.48 -11.06 -32.79
CA ASN A 11 21.92 -10.95 -32.74
C ASN A 11 22.40 -9.69 -32.02
N ALA A 12 23.67 -9.58 -31.74
CA ALA A 12 24.29 -8.51 -30.96
C ALA A 12 24.11 -7.09 -31.55
N ASN A 13 23.51 -6.94 -32.71
CA ASN A 13 23.22 -5.63 -33.32
C ASN A 13 21.77 -5.19 -33.17
N ASN A 14 20.91 -6.03 -32.55
CA ASN A 14 19.53 -5.68 -32.28
C ASN A 14 19.44 -4.91 -30.96
N THR A 15 18.57 -3.92 -30.92
CA THR A 15 18.33 -3.15 -29.71
C THR A 15 17.19 -3.77 -28.89
N VAL A 16 17.08 -3.38 -27.61
CA VAL A 16 15.94 -3.76 -26.75
C VAL A 16 14.62 -3.27 -27.35
N GLU A 17 14.65 -2.15 -28.09
CA GLU A 17 13.52 -1.65 -28.86
C GLU A 17 13.08 -2.63 -29.95
N ASP A 18 14.02 -3.26 -30.67
CA ASP A 18 13.71 -4.25 -31.72
C ASP A 18 13.05 -5.49 -31.07
N LEU A 19 13.50 -5.91 -29.92
CA LEU A 19 12.89 -7.02 -29.16
C LEU A 19 11.46 -6.68 -28.72
N LEU A 20 11.23 -5.46 -28.26
CA LEU A 20 9.92 -4.98 -27.84
C LEU A 20 8.94 -4.81 -29.01
N VAL A 21 9.42 -4.35 -30.17
CA VAL A 21 8.62 -4.23 -31.40
C VAL A 21 8.25 -5.61 -31.93
N LEU A 22 9.19 -6.55 -31.96
CA LEU A 22 8.93 -7.93 -32.39
C LEU A 22 7.90 -8.60 -31.47
N SER A 23 8.01 -8.36 -30.18
CA SER A 23 7.10 -8.86 -29.15
C SER A 23 5.70 -8.26 -29.27
N ALA A 24 5.57 -6.96 -29.54
CA ALA A 24 4.28 -6.30 -29.74
C ALA A 24 3.52 -6.82 -30.96
N GLN A 25 4.23 -7.18 -32.04
CA GLN A 25 3.63 -7.79 -33.23
C GLN A 25 3.19 -9.24 -32.98
N THR A 26 3.90 -9.98 -32.14
CA THR A 26 3.53 -11.36 -31.76
C THR A 26 2.37 -11.39 -30.75
N TYR A 27 2.29 -10.37 -29.88
CA TYR A 27 1.20 -10.21 -28.90
C TYR A 27 -0.17 -9.98 -29.54
N ALA A 28 -0.22 -9.36 -30.71
CA ALA A 28 -1.46 -9.20 -31.48
C ALA A 28 -2.05 -10.54 -31.97
N ASN A 29 -1.28 -11.62 -31.93
CA ASN A 29 -1.66 -12.94 -32.46
C ASN A 29 -1.76 -14.07 -31.41
N THR A 30 -1.33 -13.88 -30.16
CA THR A 30 -1.39 -14.93 -29.12
C THR A 30 -1.55 -14.36 -27.73
N THR A 31 -2.68 -14.59 -27.10
CA THR A 31 -2.96 -14.24 -25.70
C THR A 31 -2.01 -14.94 -24.72
N ASN A 32 -1.37 -14.15 -23.85
CA ASN A 32 -0.58 -14.52 -22.66
C ASN A 32 0.85 -15.03 -22.91
N ARG A 33 1.87 -14.16 -23.05
CA ARG A 33 3.24 -14.52 -22.67
C ARG A 33 4.18 -13.32 -22.44
N SER A 34 5.12 -13.50 -21.49
CA SER A 34 6.15 -12.59 -21.02
C SER A 34 7.33 -12.48 -22.00
N PHE A 35 8.00 -11.33 -22.03
CA PHE A 35 9.18 -11.09 -22.89
C PHE A 35 10.48 -11.22 -22.11
N PHE A 36 11.56 -11.60 -22.81
CA PHE A 36 12.87 -11.80 -22.22
C PHE A 36 13.84 -10.69 -22.65
N VAL A 37 14.56 -10.13 -21.69
CA VAL A 37 15.71 -9.26 -21.88
C VAL A 37 16.94 -10.02 -21.37
N ALA A 38 18.05 -9.99 -22.10
CA ALA A 38 19.19 -10.86 -21.81
C ALA A 38 19.95 -10.48 -20.54
N THR A 39 20.02 -9.18 -20.18
CA THR A 39 20.74 -8.67 -19.01
C THR A 39 20.04 -7.44 -18.42
N VAL A 40 20.42 -7.05 -17.19
CA VAL A 40 19.92 -5.82 -16.54
C VAL A 40 20.31 -4.57 -17.30
N ASP A 41 21.49 -4.60 -17.92
CA ASP A 41 22.04 -3.47 -18.67
C ASP A 41 21.29 -3.25 -20.00
N ASP A 42 20.52 -4.25 -20.45
CA ASP A 42 19.67 -4.17 -21.65
C ASP A 42 18.29 -3.55 -21.37
N LEU A 43 18.00 -3.18 -20.11
CA LEU A 43 16.75 -2.50 -19.76
C LEU A 43 16.76 -1.06 -20.32
N PRO A 44 15.70 -0.63 -21.03
CA PRO A 44 15.65 0.70 -21.57
C PRO A 44 15.64 1.76 -20.47
N ASP A 45 16.30 2.88 -20.73
CA ASP A 45 16.22 4.07 -19.87
C ASP A 45 14.81 4.65 -19.94
N LEU A 46 14.07 4.52 -18.84
CA LEU A 46 12.69 4.97 -18.73
C LEU A 46 12.49 6.48 -18.86
N ASN A 47 13.57 7.27 -18.81
CA ASN A 47 13.49 8.71 -19.04
C ASN A 47 13.18 9.07 -20.49
N ASN A 48 13.32 8.12 -21.42
CA ASN A 48 13.19 8.37 -22.87
C ASN A 48 11.99 7.72 -23.57
N ASN A 49 11.01 7.20 -22.86
CA ASN A 49 9.73 6.68 -23.40
C ASN A 49 9.74 5.32 -24.08
N THR A 50 8.80 4.49 -23.75
CA THR A 50 7.83 3.77 -24.57
C THR A 50 7.43 2.39 -24.09
N ILE A 51 7.62 2.07 -22.82
CA ILE A 51 7.02 0.85 -22.28
C ILE A 51 5.66 1.19 -21.67
N SER A 52 4.61 0.58 -22.19
CA SER A 52 3.26 0.73 -21.65
C SER A 52 3.19 0.22 -20.22
N LEU A 53 2.43 0.91 -19.38
CA LEU A 53 2.16 0.48 -18.01
C LEU A 53 1.65 -0.96 -17.99
N GLY A 54 2.23 -1.78 -17.12
CA GLY A 54 1.84 -3.19 -16.99
C GLY A 54 2.58 -4.15 -17.94
N THR A 55 3.55 -3.69 -18.73
CA THR A 55 4.43 -4.60 -19.49
C THR A 55 5.32 -5.36 -18.52
N VAL A 56 5.24 -6.69 -18.52
CA VAL A 56 6.12 -7.55 -17.75
C VAL A 56 7.29 -7.97 -18.61
N VAL A 57 8.50 -7.63 -18.16
CA VAL A 57 9.76 -8.02 -18.83
C VAL A 57 10.47 -9.01 -17.93
N TYR A 58 10.81 -10.18 -18.44
CA TYR A 58 11.58 -11.17 -17.70
C TYR A 58 13.07 -10.95 -17.95
N VAL A 59 13.82 -10.74 -16.88
CA VAL A 59 15.27 -10.53 -16.94
C VAL A 59 15.97 -11.83 -16.52
N GLU A 60 16.52 -12.55 -17.47
CA GLU A 60 17.11 -13.87 -17.23
C GLU A 60 18.29 -13.82 -16.23
N SER A 61 19.11 -12.77 -16.28
CA SER A 61 20.26 -12.59 -15.37
C SER A 61 19.85 -12.36 -13.91
N LEU A 62 18.62 -11.85 -13.66
CA LEU A 62 18.08 -11.66 -12.32
C LEU A 62 17.22 -12.85 -11.88
N GLY A 63 16.79 -13.70 -12.82
CA GLY A 63 15.81 -14.77 -12.55
C GLY A 63 14.45 -14.25 -12.09
N VAL A 64 14.16 -12.96 -12.32
CA VAL A 64 12.93 -12.29 -11.85
C VAL A 64 12.32 -11.44 -12.96
N PRO A 65 11.00 -11.39 -13.09
CA PRO A 65 10.36 -10.42 -13.95
C PRO A 65 10.43 -9.00 -13.35
N VAL A 66 10.45 -8.02 -14.22
CA VAL A 66 10.44 -6.59 -13.89
C VAL A 66 9.19 -5.96 -14.48
N ILE A 67 8.47 -5.19 -13.69
CA ILE A 67 7.30 -4.44 -14.17
C ILE A 67 7.69 -2.97 -14.35
N ALA A 68 7.43 -2.45 -15.55
CA ALA A 68 7.47 -1.03 -15.79
C ALA A 68 6.25 -0.38 -15.12
N GLN A 69 6.48 0.45 -14.12
CA GLN A 69 5.49 1.34 -13.53
C GLN A 69 5.85 2.79 -13.85
N ILE A 70 4.89 3.70 -13.74
CA ILE A 70 5.04 5.11 -14.12
C ILE A 70 6.39 5.67 -13.62
N GLY A 71 7.31 5.92 -14.54
CA GLY A 71 8.58 6.55 -14.27
C GLY A 71 9.61 5.74 -13.47
N CYS A 72 9.36 4.47 -13.16
CA CYS A 72 10.31 3.62 -12.41
C CYS A 72 10.22 2.17 -12.84
N TRP A 73 11.36 1.52 -12.93
CA TRP A 73 11.45 0.07 -12.94
C TRP A 73 11.37 -0.45 -11.50
N THR A 74 10.42 -1.32 -11.21
CA THR A 74 10.36 -2.04 -9.95
C THR A 74 10.72 -3.49 -10.21
N GLY A 75 11.87 -3.93 -9.70
CA GLY A 75 12.18 -5.35 -9.59
C GLY A 75 11.17 -6.00 -8.66
N LEU A 76 10.41 -6.94 -9.18
CA LEU A 76 9.61 -7.81 -8.33
C LEU A 76 10.55 -8.89 -7.81
N ASP A 77 10.71 -8.99 -6.50
CA ASP A 77 11.48 -10.09 -5.93
C ASP A 77 10.79 -11.44 -6.24
N ASN A 78 11.53 -12.53 -6.15
CA ASN A 78 11.03 -13.89 -6.39
C ASN A 78 9.78 -14.26 -5.56
N ARG A 79 9.40 -13.42 -4.58
CA ARG A 79 8.22 -13.59 -3.73
C ARG A 79 7.00 -12.84 -4.24
N GLN A 80 7.18 -11.70 -4.90
CA GLN A 80 6.08 -10.95 -5.51
C GLN A 80 5.60 -11.62 -6.80
N LEU A 81 6.45 -12.46 -7.39
CA LEU A 81 6.23 -13.14 -8.68
C LEU A 81 6.22 -14.65 -8.59
N ARG A 82 6.11 -15.19 -7.39
CA ARG A 82 5.84 -16.61 -7.28
C ARG A 82 4.64 -16.95 -8.15
N ASN A 83 4.83 -17.97 -8.97
CA ASN A 83 3.95 -18.42 -10.04
C ASN A 83 2.46 -18.33 -9.70
N GLU A 84 1.60 -18.25 -10.71
CA GLU A 84 0.13 -18.29 -10.60
C GLU A 84 -0.39 -19.52 -9.80
N CYS A 85 0.50 -20.46 -9.47
CA CYS A 85 0.24 -21.69 -8.71
C CYS A 85 0.52 -21.53 -7.20
N ASP A 86 1.13 -20.46 -6.71
CA ASP A 86 1.44 -20.34 -5.29
C ASP A 86 0.16 -20.09 -4.48
N LEU A 87 -0.11 -20.99 -3.57
CA LEU A 87 -1.21 -20.86 -2.63
C LEU A 87 -0.88 -19.74 -1.63
N THR A 88 -1.82 -18.85 -1.42
CA THR A 88 -1.65 -17.74 -0.47
C THR A 88 -2.74 -17.76 0.59
N ARG A 89 -2.40 -17.50 1.83
CA ARG A 89 -3.35 -17.39 2.95
C ARG A 89 -3.15 -16.10 3.70
N ILE A 90 -4.25 -15.55 4.23
CA ILE A 90 -4.20 -14.42 5.16
C ILE A 90 -4.14 -14.95 6.60
N TYR A 91 -3.24 -14.35 7.36
CA TYR A 91 -3.18 -14.46 8.81
C TYR A 91 -3.46 -13.12 9.45
N ALA A 92 -4.06 -13.12 10.64
CA ALA A 92 -4.44 -11.94 11.40
C ALA A 92 -4.08 -12.09 12.87
N TRP A 93 -3.79 -10.98 13.56
CA TRP A 93 -3.52 -10.96 15.00
C TRP A 93 -3.78 -9.57 15.58
N GLY A 94 -3.82 -9.45 16.93
CA GLY A 94 -4.16 -8.24 17.64
C GLY A 94 -5.59 -8.24 18.15
N VAL A 95 -6.24 -7.07 18.15
CA VAL A 95 -7.64 -6.90 18.60
C VAL A 95 -8.59 -7.60 17.63
N ALA A 96 -9.51 -8.42 18.20
CA ALA A 96 -10.51 -9.16 17.45
C ALA A 96 -11.94 -8.60 17.54
N THR A 97 -12.14 -7.53 18.34
CA THR A 97 -13.46 -6.91 18.52
C THR A 97 -14.14 -6.70 17.16
N ASN A 98 -15.44 -6.94 17.08
CA ASN A 98 -16.27 -6.87 15.88
C ASN A 98 -15.84 -7.84 14.76
N GLY A 99 -14.99 -8.84 15.07
CA GLY A 99 -14.56 -9.85 14.10
C GLY A 99 -13.50 -9.40 13.10
N ARG A 100 -12.75 -8.32 13.38
CA ARG A 100 -11.77 -7.73 12.42
C ARG A 100 -10.61 -8.64 12.06
N LEU A 101 -10.36 -9.72 12.81
CA LEU A 101 -9.36 -10.74 12.47
C LEU A 101 -9.86 -11.71 11.40
N GLY A 102 -11.18 -11.86 11.23
CA GLY A 102 -11.75 -12.77 10.24
C GLY A 102 -11.58 -14.25 10.56
N ASP A 103 -11.29 -14.60 11.82
CA ASP A 103 -11.09 -15.96 12.32
C ASP A 103 -12.37 -16.59 12.89
N ASN A 104 -13.53 -15.96 12.64
CA ASN A 104 -14.84 -16.31 13.17
C ASN A 104 -14.95 -16.18 14.70
N THR A 105 -14.07 -15.39 15.33
CA THR A 105 -14.10 -15.11 16.76
C THR A 105 -14.01 -13.60 17.03
N THR A 106 -14.19 -13.22 18.29
CA THR A 106 -13.96 -11.85 18.80
C THR A 106 -12.91 -11.83 19.91
N VAL A 107 -12.08 -12.88 19.98
CA VAL A 107 -11.04 -13.06 21.01
C VAL A 107 -9.70 -12.59 20.45
N ASN A 108 -9.08 -11.61 21.12
CA ASN A 108 -7.76 -11.08 20.75
C ASN A 108 -6.70 -12.18 20.61
N LYS A 109 -5.79 -12.01 19.68
CA LYS A 109 -4.69 -12.95 19.39
C LYS A 109 -3.34 -12.26 19.50
N SER A 110 -2.43 -12.79 20.29
CA SER A 110 -1.05 -12.30 20.39
C SER A 110 -0.07 -12.98 19.43
N SER A 111 -0.57 -13.88 18.57
CA SER A 111 0.16 -14.57 17.51
C SER A 111 -0.73 -14.72 16.27
N PRO A 112 -0.16 -14.88 15.07
CA PRO A 112 -0.93 -15.02 13.83
C PRO A 112 -1.90 -16.20 13.85
N VAL A 113 -3.17 -15.95 13.49
CA VAL A 113 -4.22 -16.96 13.26
C VAL A 113 -4.73 -16.87 11.82
N SER A 114 -5.13 -18.00 11.25
CA SER A 114 -5.65 -18.05 9.88
C SER A 114 -7.00 -17.35 9.76
N VAL A 115 -7.17 -16.52 8.75
CA VAL A 115 -8.48 -15.99 8.34
C VAL A 115 -9.30 -17.15 7.75
N VAL A 116 -10.57 -17.27 8.18
CA VAL A 116 -11.45 -18.38 7.74
C VAL A 116 -11.94 -18.17 6.31
N GLY A 117 -12.54 -19.23 5.72
CA GLY A 117 -13.12 -19.20 4.37
C GLY A 117 -12.39 -20.12 3.38
N GLY A 118 -11.22 -20.65 3.75
CA GLY A 118 -10.49 -21.63 2.94
C GLY A 118 -9.92 -21.09 1.62
N PHE A 119 -9.92 -19.79 1.43
CA PHE A 119 -9.36 -19.17 0.22
C PHE A 119 -7.84 -19.23 0.22
N THR A 120 -7.27 -19.60 -0.93
CA THR A 120 -5.82 -19.78 -1.10
C THR A 120 -5.24 -18.97 -2.25
N ASP A 121 -5.91 -17.89 -2.62
CA ASP A 121 -5.56 -17.07 -3.78
C ASP A 121 -5.61 -15.55 -3.48
N TRP A 122 -5.33 -15.17 -2.25
CA TRP A 122 -5.26 -13.77 -1.87
C TRP A 122 -4.06 -13.06 -2.51
N CYS A 123 -4.27 -11.91 -3.16
CA CYS A 123 -3.19 -11.13 -3.77
C CYS A 123 -2.98 -9.74 -3.12
N GLN A 124 -3.98 -9.24 -2.38
CA GLN A 124 -3.87 -7.93 -1.73
C GLN A 124 -4.69 -7.93 -0.44
N LEU A 125 -4.23 -7.16 0.55
CA LEU A 125 -4.93 -6.92 1.82
C LEU A 125 -4.73 -5.48 2.27
N SER A 126 -5.68 -5.00 3.08
CA SER A 126 -5.55 -3.73 3.79
C SER A 126 -6.30 -3.79 5.11
N ALA A 127 -5.61 -3.45 6.19
CA ALA A 127 -6.17 -3.35 7.53
C ALA A 127 -6.55 -1.90 7.82
N GLY A 128 -7.81 -1.65 8.11
CA GLY A 128 -8.30 -0.35 8.55
C GLY A 128 -8.25 -0.18 10.06
N CYS A 129 -9.05 0.74 10.61
CA CYS A 129 -9.12 0.91 12.06
C CYS A 129 -9.81 -0.28 12.73
N GLU A 130 -10.96 -0.70 12.20
CA GLU A 130 -11.84 -1.70 12.83
C GLU A 130 -12.42 -2.70 11.83
N HIS A 131 -11.92 -2.69 10.59
CA HIS A 131 -12.29 -3.64 9.54
C HIS A 131 -11.07 -3.98 8.70
N SER A 132 -11.20 -5.00 7.90
CA SER A 132 -10.16 -5.54 7.02
C SER A 132 -10.76 -5.78 5.64
N VAL A 133 -9.97 -5.59 4.60
CA VAL A 133 -10.37 -5.86 3.22
C VAL A 133 -9.27 -6.65 2.49
N GLY A 134 -9.66 -7.41 1.49
CA GLY A 134 -8.71 -8.16 0.67
C GLY A 134 -9.24 -8.40 -0.74
N VAL A 135 -8.30 -8.55 -1.69
CA VAL A 135 -8.58 -8.93 -3.08
C VAL A 135 -8.03 -10.32 -3.33
N ARG A 136 -8.81 -11.15 -4.02
CA ARG A 136 -8.38 -12.45 -4.52
C ARG A 136 -7.85 -12.32 -5.95
N ARG A 137 -7.05 -13.27 -6.41
CA ARG A 137 -6.48 -13.27 -7.78
C ARG A 137 -7.54 -13.26 -8.88
N ASN A 138 -8.74 -13.78 -8.59
CA ASN A 138 -9.87 -13.70 -9.51
C ASN A 138 -10.53 -12.30 -9.56
N GLY A 139 -9.92 -11.31 -8.94
CA GLY A 139 -10.40 -9.93 -8.89
C GLY A 139 -11.59 -9.69 -7.96
N SER A 140 -12.05 -10.67 -7.19
CA SER A 140 -13.13 -10.46 -6.22
C SER A 140 -12.64 -9.76 -4.96
N ALA A 141 -13.44 -8.81 -4.44
CA ALA A 141 -13.18 -8.06 -3.21
C ALA A 141 -13.95 -8.64 -2.03
N TRP A 142 -13.30 -8.69 -0.87
CA TRP A 142 -13.83 -9.22 0.37
C TRP A 142 -13.55 -8.29 1.54
N ALA A 143 -14.46 -8.26 2.53
CA ALA A 143 -14.34 -7.43 3.72
C ALA A 143 -14.81 -8.15 4.97
N TRP A 144 -14.30 -7.77 6.15
CA TRP A 144 -14.73 -8.30 7.45
C TRP A 144 -14.39 -7.31 8.57
N GLY A 145 -14.99 -7.49 9.75
CA GLY A 145 -14.85 -6.60 10.89
C GLY A 145 -16.11 -5.78 11.15
N LEU A 146 -15.94 -4.57 11.66
CA LEU A 146 -17.03 -3.63 11.99
C LEU A 146 -17.75 -3.19 10.71
N GLY A 147 -19.10 -3.38 10.67
CA GLY A 147 -19.95 -3.05 9.52
C GLY A 147 -20.61 -1.67 9.57
N THR A 148 -20.58 -0.98 10.71
CA THR A 148 -21.25 0.32 10.89
C THR A 148 -20.89 1.30 9.78
N CYS A 149 -21.85 2.15 9.38
CA CYS A 149 -21.76 3.07 8.26
C CYS A 149 -21.55 2.39 6.89
N GLY A 150 -21.67 1.06 6.79
CA GLY A 150 -21.52 0.32 5.55
C GLY A 150 -20.07 0.14 5.07
N ARG A 151 -19.06 0.26 5.94
CA ARG A 151 -17.63 0.22 5.57
C ARG A 151 -17.17 -1.12 4.99
N LEU A 152 -17.95 -2.21 5.15
CA LEU A 152 -17.68 -3.50 4.53
C LEU A 152 -18.12 -3.55 3.05
N GLY A 153 -19.04 -2.69 2.65
CA GLY A 153 -19.50 -2.62 1.27
C GLY A 153 -20.39 -3.79 0.84
N ASP A 154 -20.91 -4.57 1.77
CA ASP A 154 -21.74 -5.76 1.53
C ASP A 154 -23.25 -5.45 1.45
N ASN A 155 -23.60 -4.17 1.30
CA ASN A 155 -24.96 -3.64 1.32
C ASN A 155 -25.67 -3.76 2.69
N THR A 156 -24.89 -3.98 3.76
CA THR A 156 -25.38 -4.02 5.16
C THR A 156 -24.56 -3.08 6.05
N VAL A 157 -24.97 -2.97 7.31
CA VAL A 157 -24.24 -2.24 8.36
C VAL A 157 -23.89 -3.15 9.53
N THR A 158 -23.95 -4.47 9.33
CA THR A 158 -23.70 -5.50 10.36
C THR A 158 -22.25 -5.96 10.36
N ASP A 159 -21.72 -6.24 11.53
CA ASP A 159 -20.36 -6.76 11.71
C ASP A 159 -20.24 -8.18 11.12
N LYS A 160 -19.06 -8.50 10.64
CA LYS A 160 -18.73 -9.82 10.08
C LYS A 160 -17.44 -10.34 10.70
N SER A 161 -17.50 -11.50 11.34
CA SER A 161 -16.34 -12.17 11.93
C SER A 161 -15.58 -13.09 10.93
N SER A 162 -16.08 -13.16 9.69
CA SER A 162 -15.48 -13.89 8.57
C SER A 162 -15.58 -13.07 7.29
N PRO A 163 -14.73 -13.31 6.29
CA PRO A 163 -14.79 -12.59 5.02
C PRO A 163 -16.16 -12.70 4.34
N ILE A 164 -16.71 -11.55 3.93
CA ILE A 164 -17.92 -11.43 3.11
C ILE A 164 -17.58 -10.72 1.80
N SER A 165 -18.23 -11.06 0.69
CA SER A 165 -18.01 -10.40 -0.59
C SER A 165 -18.51 -8.96 -0.60
N VAL A 166 -17.74 -8.05 -1.16
CA VAL A 166 -18.16 -6.67 -1.44
C VAL A 166 -19.24 -6.70 -2.53
N ALA A 167 -20.32 -5.94 -2.31
CA ALA A 167 -21.46 -5.89 -3.22
C ALA A 167 -21.10 -5.29 -4.59
N GLY A 168 -21.95 -5.56 -5.60
CA GLY A 168 -21.79 -5.05 -6.96
C GLY A 168 -21.32 -6.10 -7.97
N GLY A 169 -20.86 -7.27 -7.50
CA GLY A 169 -20.48 -8.39 -8.37
C GLY A 169 -19.27 -8.15 -9.26
N PHE A 170 -18.45 -7.12 -8.95
CA PHE A 170 -17.25 -6.83 -9.72
C PHE A 170 -16.17 -7.89 -9.43
N THR A 171 -15.52 -8.35 -10.49
CA THR A 171 -14.45 -9.36 -10.46
C THR A 171 -13.14 -8.85 -11.07
N ASP A 172 -12.94 -7.54 -11.02
CA ASP A 172 -11.78 -6.86 -11.60
C ASP A 172 -11.17 -5.82 -10.63
N TRP A 173 -11.34 -6.02 -9.33
CA TRP A 173 -10.63 -5.23 -8.34
C TRP A 173 -9.13 -5.54 -8.39
N CYS A 174 -8.29 -4.49 -8.45
CA CYS A 174 -6.83 -4.63 -8.40
C CYS A 174 -6.22 -4.04 -7.12
N GLN A 175 -6.92 -3.12 -6.45
CA GLN A 175 -6.48 -2.55 -5.18
C GLN A 175 -7.66 -2.21 -4.27
N LEU A 176 -7.49 -2.46 -2.97
CA LEU A 176 -8.37 -1.95 -1.92
C LEU A 176 -7.54 -1.21 -0.87
N SER A 177 -8.14 -0.20 -0.25
CA SER A 177 -7.56 0.52 0.89
C SER A 177 -8.62 0.74 1.96
N ALA A 178 -8.38 0.20 3.14
CA ALA A 178 -9.25 0.35 4.30
C ALA A 178 -8.79 1.53 5.16
N GLY A 179 -9.67 2.51 5.33
CA GLY A 179 -9.46 3.62 6.25
C GLY A 179 -10.04 3.33 7.64
N ARG A 180 -10.30 4.39 8.40
CA ARG A 180 -10.92 4.23 9.71
C ARG A 180 -12.38 3.79 9.62
N GLN A 181 -13.16 4.45 8.75
CA GLN A 181 -14.61 4.26 8.65
C GLN A 181 -15.09 4.14 7.22
N HIS A 182 -14.20 4.09 6.24
CA HIS A 182 -14.52 3.95 4.82
C HIS A 182 -13.50 3.06 4.13
N SER A 183 -13.83 2.62 2.95
CA SER A 183 -12.99 1.81 2.09
C SER A 183 -12.94 2.40 0.70
N LEU A 184 -11.82 2.26 0.03
CA LEU A 184 -11.59 2.65 -1.35
C LEU A 184 -11.16 1.44 -2.17
N GLY A 185 -11.45 1.47 -3.47
CA GLY A 185 -10.99 0.43 -4.39
C GLY A 185 -10.73 0.97 -5.79
N VAL A 186 -9.72 0.41 -6.45
CA VAL A 186 -9.43 0.63 -7.87
C VAL A 186 -9.76 -0.66 -8.62
N ARG A 187 -10.41 -0.52 -9.76
CA ARG A 187 -10.64 -1.61 -10.70
C ARG A 187 -9.58 -1.61 -11.80
N THR A 188 -9.37 -2.73 -12.46
CA THR A 188 -8.37 -2.86 -13.54
C THR A 188 -8.61 -1.91 -14.71
N ASN A 189 -9.85 -1.44 -14.89
CA ASN A 189 -10.19 -0.40 -15.86
C ASN A 189 -9.83 1.03 -15.40
N GLY A 190 -9.10 1.16 -14.30
CA GLY A 190 -8.65 2.45 -13.74
C GLY A 190 -9.73 3.28 -13.06
N THR A 191 -10.95 2.77 -12.87
CA THR A 191 -11.99 3.50 -12.13
C THR A 191 -11.83 3.37 -10.63
N ALA A 192 -12.08 4.47 -9.88
CA ALA A 192 -12.04 4.51 -8.43
C ALA A 192 -13.44 4.42 -7.83
N TRP A 193 -13.56 3.66 -6.75
CA TRP A 193 -14.80 3.41 -6.02
C TRP A 193 -14.59 3.58 -4.52
N ALA A 194 -15.65 3.95 -3.79
CA ALA A 194 -15.60 4.20 -2.35
C ALA A 194 -16.91 3.76 -1.67
N TRP A 195 -16.82 3.39 -0.38
CA TRP A 195 -17.99 3.05 0.45
C TRP A 195 -17.67 3.23 1.94
N GLY A 196 -18.70 3.24 2.77
CA GLY A 196 -18.60 3.48 4.20
C GLY A 196 -19.10 4.86 4.60
N HIS A 197 -18.55 5.37 5.70
CA HIS A 197 -18.90 6.67 6.27
C HIS A 197 -18.44 7.83 5.39
N ASN A 198 -19.35 8.81 5.16
CA ASN A 198 -19.11 9.90 4.21
C ASN A 198 -19.15 11.32 4.82
N ASN A 199 -19.05 11.47 6.12
CA ASN A 199 -18.88 12.81 6.69
C ASN A 199 -17.70 13.52 6.03
N TYR A 200 -17.87 14.79 5.70
CA TYR A 200 -16.90 15.62 5.01
C TYR A 200 -16.54 15.17 3.58
N GLY A 201 -17.32 14.23 2.98
CA GLY A 201 -17.14 13.82 1.59
C GLY A 201 -15.94 12.90 1.33
N ARG A 202 -15.53 12.08 2.34
CA ARG A 202 -14.35 11.18 2.20
C ARG A 202 -14.53 10.09 1.14
N LEU A 203 -15.75 9.84 0.66
CA LEU A 203 -15.99 8.93 -0.46
C LEU A 203 -15.71 9.55 -1.83
N GLY A 204 -15.68 10.90 -1.92
CA GLY A 204 -15.43 11.59 -3.18
C GLY A 204 -16.57 11.50 -4.19
N ASP A 205 -17.78 11.18 -3.76
CA ASP A 205 -19.00 11.04 -4.59
C ASP A 205 -19.82 12.34 -4.68
N ASN A 206 -19.25 13.47 -4.28
CA ASN A 206 -19.87 14.79 -4.16
C ASN A 206 -21.05 14.86 -3.18
N THR A 207 -21.19 13.89 -2.28
CA THR A 207 -22.20 13.87 -1.21
C THR A 207 -21.57 13.81 0.18
N ASN A 208 -22.40 13.82 1.23
CA ASN A 208 -22.02 13.51 2.61
C ASN A 208 -22.84 12.32 3.13
N VAL A 209 -23.39 11.49 2.25
CA VAL A 209 -24.27 10.36 2.59
C VAL A 209 -23.46 9.08 2.63
N ASP A 210 -23.52 8.36 3.75
CA ASP A 210 -22.88 7.05 3.92
C ASP A 210 -23.38 6.05 2.85
N LYS A 211 -22.50 5.16 2.42
CA LYS A 211 -22.79 4.14 1.42
C LYS A 211 -22.44 2.75 1.93
N SER A 212 -23.39 1.84 1.92
CA SER A 212 -23.18 0.44 2.31
C SER A 212 -22.74 -0.46 1.15
N SER A 213 -22.63 0.10 -0.06
CA SER A 213 -22.13 -0.56 -1.27
C SER A 213 -21.21 0.40 -2.04
N PRO A 214 -20.32 -0.11 -2.90
CA PRO A 214 -19.41 0.73 -3.67
C PRO A 214 -20.16 1.77 -4.55
N VAL A 215 -19.71 3.03 -4.47
CA VAL A 215 -20.11 4.13 -5.36
C VAL A 215 -18.88 4.67 -6.08
N SER A 216 -19.04 5.18 -7.29
CA SER A 216 -17.94 5.76 -8.06
C SER A 216 -17.46 7.07 -7.46
N VAL A 217 -16.15 7.26 -7.40
CA VAL A 217 -15.51 8.55 -7.13
C VAL A 217 -15.77 9.45 -8.34
N VAL A 218 -16.27 10.69 -8.10
CA VAL A 218 -16.62 11.60 -9.19
C VAL A 218 -15.37 12.18 -9.87
N GLY A 219 -15.56 12.75 -11.07
CA GLY A 219 -14.50 13.36 -11.87
C GLY A 219 -14.28 12.65 -13.21
N GLY A 220 -14.88 11.46 -13.40
CA GLY A 220 -14.84 10.73 -14.68
C GLY A 220 -13.44 10.19 -15.03
N PHE A 221 -12.53 10.11 -14.06
CA PHE A 221 -11.17 9.58 -14.30
C PHE A 221 -11.20 8.06 -14.39
N THR A 222 -10.51 7.52 -15.37
CA THR A 222 -10.38 6.07 -15.65
C THR A 222 -8.92 5.61 -15.66
N ASP A 223 -8.07 6.35 -14.97
CA ASP A 223 -6.62 6.12 -14.93
C ASP A 223 -6.06 6.20 -13.49
N TRP A 224 -6.89 5.89 -12.50
CA TRP A 224 -6.39 5.73 -11.13
C TRP A 224 -5.50 4.50 -11.04
N CYS A 225 -4.29 4.65 -10.46
CA CYS A 225 -3.36 3.55 -10.24
C CYS A 225 -3.13 3.24 -8.75
N GLN A 226 -3.42 4.19 -7.85
CA GLN A 226 -3.32 3.97 -6.41
C GLN A 226 -4.34 4.81 -5.66
N LEU A 227 -4.92 4.23 -4.59
CA LEU A 227 -5.72 4.93 -3.59
C LEU A 227 -5.18 4.64 -2.20
N SER A 228 -5.32 5.61 -1.30
CA SER A 228 -4.97 5.46 0.11
C SER A 228 -6.03 6.12 0.98
N ALA A 229 -6.62 5.33 1.88
CA ALA A 229 -7.61 5.76 2.86
C ALA A 229 -7.01 5.70 4.26
N ASP A 230 -7.32 6.67 5.13
CA ASP A 230 -7.13 6.53 6.57
C ASP A 230 -8.30 7.16 7.32
N ASN A 231 -8.11 8.06 8.25
CA ASN A 231 -9.15 8.50 9.19
C ASN A 231 -10.37 9.13 8.50
N SER A 232 -10.17 10.24 7.82
CA SER A 232 -11.28 11.06 7.32
C SER A 232 -10.99 11.73 5.98
N HIS A 233 -9.91 11.35 5.32
CA HIS A 233 -9.56 11.81 3.98
C HIS A 233 -9.06 10.64 3.13
N SER A 234 -9.01 10.88 1.86
CA SER A 234 -8.62 9.92 0.84
C SER A 234 -7.61 10.59 -0.09
N LEU A 235 -6.64 9.83 -0.55
CA LEU A 235 -5.64 10.22 -1.52
C LEU A 235 -5.68 9.27 -2.71
N GLY A 236 -5.27 9.75 -3.88
CA GLY A 236 -5.09 8.92 -5.05
C GLY A 236 -4.01 9.46 -5.97
N VAL A 237 -3.36 8.53 -6.69
CA VAL A 237 -2.43 8.83 -7.79
C VAL A 237 -3.05 8.33 -9.09
N ARG A 238 -2.94 9.14 -10.13
CA ARG A 238 -3.36 8.77 -11.48
C ARG A 238 -2.14 8.31 -12.30
N GLN A 239 -2.38 7.56 -13.36
CA GLN A 239 -1.32 7.06 -14.26
C GLN A 239 -0.46 8.18 -14.87
N ASN A 240 -1.02 9.38 -15.01
CA ASN A 240 -0.28 10.55 -15.44
C ASN A 240 0.61 11.18 -14.35
N GLY A 241 0.79 10.50 -13.22
CA GLY A 241 1.63 10.93 -12.10
C GLY A 241 1.06 12.08 -11.27
N THR A 242 -0.18 12.49 -11.46
CA THR A 242 -0.80 13.54 -10.63
C THR A 242 -1.40 12.95 -9.35
N ALA A 243 -1.25 13.65 -8.22
CA ALA A 243 -1.85 13.27 -6.95
C ALA A 243 -3.12 14.10 -6.67
N TRP A 244 -4.13 13.44 -6.11
CA TRP A 244 -5.42 14.00 -5.80
C TRP A 244 -5.85 13.64 -4.37
N ALA A 245 -6.68 14.49 -3.75
CA ALA A 245 -7.13 14.31 -2.38
C ALA A 245 -8.59 14.76 -2.19
N TRP A 246 -9.30 14.17 -1.21
CA TRP A 246 -10.66 14.57 -0.84
C TRP A 246 -10.99 14.14 0.60
N GLY A 247 -12.09 14.66 1.14
CA GLY A 247 -12.49 14.46 2.52
C GLY A 247 -12.23 15.67 3.40
N ILE A 248 -11.97 15.44 4.71
CA ILE A 248 -11.70 16.50 5.68
C ILE A 248 -10.37 17.19 5.41
N ASN A 249 -10.31 18.53 5.63
CA ASN A 249 -9.13 19.34 5.36
C ASN A 249 -8.80 20.38 6.45
N ASP A 250 -9.37 20.29 7.62
CA ASP A 250 -9.19 21.24 8.72
C ASP A 250 -7.73 21.49 9.15
N GLN A 251 -6.81 20.58 8.78
CA GLN A 251 -5.37 20.63 9.06
C GLN A 251 -4.52 20.68 7.76
N GLY A 252 -5.13 21.01 6.61
CA GLY A 252 -4.40 21.08 5.34
C GLY A 252 -3.98 19.71 4.78
N ARG A 253 -4.57 18.60 5.25
CA ARG A 253 -4.18 17.22 4.87
C ARG A 253 -4.47 16.86 3.43
N LEU A 254 -5.26 17.64 2.70
CA LEU A 254 -5.48 17.46 1.26
C LEU A 254 -4.35 18.03 0.41
N GLY A 255 -3.52 18.93 0.95
CA GLY A 255 -2.40 19.49 0.21
C GLY A 255 -2.80 20.43 -0.92
N ASP A 256 -4.01 20.98 -0.90
CA ASP A 256 -4.56 21.90 -1.91
C ASP A 256 -4.32 23.39 -1.58
N ASN A 257 -3.40 23.67 -0.65
CA ASN A 257 -3.09 24.98 -0.10
C ASN A 257 -4.28 25.67 0.60
N THR A 258 -5.27 24.90 1.03
CA THR A 258 -6.42 25.35 1.81
C THR A 258 -6.63 24.51 3.06
N THR A 259 -7.63 24.87 3.86
CA THR A 259 -8.14 24.06 4.98
C THR A 259 -9.61 23.70 4.78
N THR A 260 -10.10 23.82 3.54
CA THR A 260 -11.52 23.55 3.19
C THR A 260 -11.69 22.08 2.82
N SER A 261 -12.59 21.37 3.48
CA SER A 261 -12.94 19.97 3.14
C SER A 261 -13.54 19.88 1.74
N ARG A 262 -13.29 18.76 1.06
CA ARG A 262 -13.72 18.50 -0.32
C ARG A 262 -14.53 17.23 -0.42
N ARG A 263 -15.70 17.30 -1.08
CA ARG A 263 -16.57 16.15 -1.35
C ARG A 263 -16.26 15.45 -2.67
N SER A 264 -15.35 16.01 -3.45
CA SER A 264 -14.84 15.48 -4.72
C SER A 264 -13.33 15.64 -4.78
N PRO A 265 -12.62 14.84 -5.59
CA PRO A 265 -11.19 14.94 -5.74
C PRO A 265 -10.72 16.35 -6.13
N VAL A 266 -9.69 16.87 -5.44
CA VAL A 266 -8.97 18.09 -5.76
C VAL A 266 -7.49 17.76 -5.93
N SER A 267 -6.80 18.44 -6.85
CA SER A 267 -5.38 18.20 -7.08
C SER A 267 -4.52 18.66 -5.89
N VAL A 268 -3.53 17.85 -5.53
CA VAL A 268 -2.46 18.25 -4.61
C VAL A 268 -1.61 19.31 -5.33
N VAL A 269 -1.36 20.46 -4.65
CA VAL A 269 -0.61 21.57 -5.26
C VAL A 269 0.88 21.27 -5.37
N GLY A 270 1.59 22.09 -6.18
CA GLY A 270 3.03 21.96 -6.42
C GLY A 270 3.38 21.66 -7.87
N GLY A 271 2.37 21.34 -8.70
CA GLY A 271 2.54 21.11 -10.14
C GLY A 271 3.34 19.84 -10.48
N PHE A 272 3.48 18.93 -9.51
CA PHE A 272 4.19 17.67 -9.74
C PHE A 272 3.33 16.69 -10.53
N THR A 273 3.93 16.06 -11.54
CA THR A 273 3.30 15.06 -12.41
C THR A 273 4.06 13.73 -12.40
N ASP A 274 4.78 13.48 -11.31
CA ASP A 274 5.62 12.29 -11.13
C ASP A 274 5.45 11.67 -9.73
N TRP A 275 4.25 11.75 -9.16
CA TRP A 275 3.94 11.01 -7.95
C TRP A 275 3.87 9.50 -8.26
N CYS A 276 4.66 8.71 -7.52
CA CYS A 276 4.65 7.25 -7.60
C CYS A 276 3.83 6.60 -6.49
N GLN A 277 3.77 7.24 -5.32
CA GLN A 277 3.04 6.72 -4.18
C GLN A 277 2.50 7.84 -3.30
N VAL A 278 1.31 7.62 -2.71
CA VAL A 278 0.77 8.44 -1.61
C VAL A 278 0.34 7.55 -0.45
N SER A 279 0.38 8.10 0.75
CA SER A 279 -0.07 7.41 1.96
C SER A 279 -0.83 8.39 2.86
N ALA A 280 -2.10 8.09 3.13
CA ALA A 280 -2.94 8.83 4.05
C ALA A 280 -2.68 8.36 5.48
N GLY A 281 -2.43 9.29 6.41
CA GLY A 281 -2.41 9.06 7.84
C GLY A 281 -3.60 9.70 8.55
N PHE A 282 -3.60 9.66 9.88
CA PHE A 282 -4.74 10.19 10.66
C PHE A 282 -5.08 11.65 10.32
N ALA A 283 -4.08 12.52 10.23
CA ALA A 283 -4.26 13.95 9.96
C ALA A 283 -3.15 14.54 9.09
N HIS A 284 -2.33 13.71 8.47
CA HIS A 284 -1.27 14.10 7.55
C HIS A 284 -1.24 13.16 6.36
N SER A 285 -0.49 13.53 5.37
CA SER A 285 -0.32 12.80 4.13
C SER A 285 1.15 12.75 3.75
N LEU A 286 1.56 11.67 3.16
CA LEU A 286 2.90 11.46 2.63
C LEU A 286 2.82 11.14 1.13
N GLY A 287 3.89 11.42 0.40
CA GLY A 287 4.03 10.97 -0.98
C GLY A 287 5.50 10.79 -1.36
N VAL A 288 5.74 9.86 -2.27
CA VAL A 288 7.04 9.67 -2.93
C VAL A 288 6.89 10.01 -4.39
N ARG A 289 7.80 10.81 -4.90
CA ARG A 289 7.91 11.10 -6.33
C ARG A 289 8.81 10.06 -7.00
N CYS A 290 8.63 9.85 -8.29
CA CYS A 290 9.41 8.85 -9.04
C CYS A 290 10.92 9.17 -9.09
N ASN A 291 11.30 10.42 -8.81
CA ASN A 291 12.71 10.81 -8.60
C ASN A 291 13.26 10.40 -7.20
N GLY A 292 12.50 9.65 -6.42
CA GLY A 292 12.89 9.17 -5.10
C GLY A 292 12.83 10.21 -3.98
N SER A 293 12.28 11.41 -4.21
CA SER A 293 12.08 12.38 -3.13
C SER A 293 10.78 12.13 -2.35
N ALA A 294 10.82 12.26 -1.03
CA ALA A 294 9.65 12.13 -0.16
C ALA A 294 9.12 13.51 0.26
N TRP A 295 7.80 13.63 0.29
CA TRP A 295 7.06 14.84 0.62
C TRP A 295 5.97 14.56 1.64
N ALA A 296 5.60 15.57 2.44
CA ALA A 296 4.60 15.46 3.49
C ALA A 296 3.76 16.73 3.61
N TRP A 297 2.51 16.62 4.08
CA TRP A 297 1.63 17.75 4.34
C TRP A 297 0.54 17.37 5.35
N GLY A 298 -0.18 18.36 5.87
CA GLY A 298 -1.17 18.18 6.93
C GLY A 298 -0.63 18.59 8.30
N LEU A 299 -1.24 18.01 9.35
CA LEU A 299 -0.90 18.26 10.75
C LEU A 299 0.53 17.81 11.06
N ASN A 300 1.31 18.67 11.73
CA ASN A 300 2.71 18.39 12.07
C ASN A 300 3.00 18.30 13.58
N THR A 301 2.01 18.09 14.41
CA THR A 301 2.26 17.81 15.83
C THR A 301 3.23 16.64 15.98
N TYR A 302 4.21 16.75 16.85
CA TYR A 302 5.30 15.78 17.04
C TYR A 302 6.27 15.64 15.87
N GLY A 303 6.21 16.50 14.83
CA GLY A 303 7.13 16.43 13.69
C GLY A 303 6.85 15.33 12.68
N ARG A 304 5.58 14.88 12.56
CA ARG A 304 5.19 13.75 11.67
C ARG A 304 5.38 14.03 10.18
N LEU A 305 5.60 15.28 9.78
CA LEU A 305 5.95 15.61 8.39
C LEU A 305 7.44 15.37 8.07
N GLY A 306 8.30 15.30 9.08
CA GLY A 306 9.72 15.06 8.87
C GLY A 306 10.47 16.23 8.23
N ASP A 307 9.93 17.46 8.32
CA ASP A 307 10.51 18.69 7.76
C ASP A 307 11.39 19.47 8.76
N ASN A 308 11.80 18.80 9.84
CA ASN A 308 12.56 19.37 10.98
C ASN A 308 11.79 20.49 11.73
N THR A 309 10.48 20.55 11.57
CA THR A 309 9.60 21.49 12.28
C THR A 309 8.42 20.76 12.95
N ILE A 310 7.57 21.49 13.62
CA ILE A 310 6.27 21.04 14.12
C ILE A 310 5.12 21.88 13.52
N VAL A 311 5.39 22.60 12.42
CA VAL A 311 4.44 23.52 11.78
C VAL A 311 3.56 22.76 10.79
N THR A 312 2.24 22.84 10.96
CA THR A 312 1.24 22.29 10.05
C THR A 312 1.36 22.92 8.65
N ARG A 313 1.22 22.10 7.60
CA ARG A 313 1.38 22.51 6.21
C ARG A 313 0.14 22.17 5.39
N SER A 314 -0.42 23.13 4.68
CA SER A 314 -1.55 22.91 3.74
C SER A 314 -1.10 22.59 2.31
N SER A 315 0.20 22.55 2.06
CA SER A 315 0.84 22.18 0.79
C SER A 315 2.02 21.25 1.05
N PRO A 316 2.42 20.41 0.08
CA PRO A 316 3.55 19.51 0.23
C PRO A 316 4.86 20.22 0.59
N VAL A 317 5.56 19.70 1.60
CA VAL A 317 6.94 20.09 1.96
C VAL A 317 7.85 18.87 1.86
N SER A 318 9.13 19.06 1.54
CA SER A 318 10.07 17.96 1.45
C SER A 318 10.40 17.38 2.83
N VAL A 319 10.50 16.07 2.93
CA VAL A 319 11.09 15.39 4.08
C VAL A 319 12.59 15.69 4.09
N VAL A 320 13.12 16.14 5.25
CA VAL A 320 14.54 16.52 5.34
C VAL A 320 15.47 15.32 5.32
N GLY A 321 16.78 15.60 5.13
CA GLY A 321 17.84 14.58 5.09
C GLY A 321 18.50 14.44 3.72
N GLY A 322 17.96 15.11 2.67
CA GLY A 322 18.55 15.14 1.33
C GLY A 322 18.56 13.79 0.61
N PHE A 323 17.72 12.84 1.07
CA PHE A 323 17.62 11.53 0.43
C PHE A 323 16.77 11.59 -0.83
N THR A 324 17.28 11.01 -1.91
CA THR A 324 16.61 10.95 -3.23
C THR A 324 16.36 9.51 -3.67
N ASN A 325 16.27 8.59 -2.73
CA ASN A 325 16.08 7.17 -2.99
C ASN A 325 15.00 6.54 -2.08
N TRP A 326 13.99 7.33 -1.70
CA TRP A 326 12.80 6.78 -1.08
C TRP A 326 12.01 5.98 -2.10
N CYS A 327 11.62 4.74 -1.74
CA CYS A 327 10.79 3.87 -2.58
C CYS A 327 9.42 3.58 -1.98
N GLN A 328 9.26 3.73 -0.66
CA GLN A 328 7.98 3.57 0.00
C GLN A 328 7.86 4.51 1.20
N VAL A 329 6.68 5.08 1.41
CA VAL A 329 6.30 5.76 2.66
C VAL A 329 5.02 5.17 3.21
N SER A 330 4.88 5.21 4.54
CA SER A 330 3.66 4.77 5.21
C SER A 330 3.34 5.71 6.36
N ALA A 331 2.16 6.31 6.31
CA ALA A 331 1.69 7.25 7.31
C ALA A 331 0.86 6.53 8.37
N GLY A 332 1.27 6.63 9.62
CA GLY A 332 0.51 6.16 10.77
C GLY A 332 -0.40 7.25 11.36
N SER A 333 -0.90 7.05 12.57
CA SER A 333 -1.72 8.08 13.23
C SER A 333 -0.90 9.31 13.61
N LEU A 334 0.25 9.13 14.24
CA LEU A 334 1.06 10.21 14.80
C LEU A 334 2.52 10.16 14.34
N HIS A 335 2.88 9.25 13.47
CA HIS A 335 4.24 9.02 12.98
C HIS A 335 4.22 8.62 11.52
N SER A 336 5.39 8.53 10.95
CA SER A 336 5.61 8.20 9.55
C SER A 336 6.79 7.25 9.42
N LEU A 337 6.73 6.36 8.45
CA LEU A 337 7.82 5.49 8.05
C LEU A 337 8.25 5.78 6.62
N GLY A 338 9.51 5.55 6.32
CA GLY A 338 10.04 5.61 4.96
C GLY A 338 11.06 4.51 4.73
N LEU A 339 10.91 3.81 3.63
CA LEU A 339 11.82 2.79 3.14
C LEU A 339 12.61 3.37 1.96
N ARG A 340 13.91 3.11 1.93
CA ARG A 340 14.80 3.52 0.85
C ARG A 340 15.15 2.32 -0.05
N THR A 341 15.51 2.57 -1.29
CA THR A 341 15.88 1.53 -2.27
C THR A 341 17.06 0.65 -1.83
N ASN A 342 17.90 1.16 -0.94
CA ASN A 342 18.99 0.37 -0.32
C ASN A 342 18.54 -0.52 0.85
N GLY A 343 17.22 -0.69 1.04
CA GLY A 343 16.63 -1.50 2.11
C GLY A 343 16.73 -0.90 3.51
N SER A 344 17.19 0.34 3.69
CA SER A 344 17.21 0.97 5.00
C SER A 344 15.84 1.58 5.36
N LEU A 345 15.43 1.42 6.62
CA LEU A 345 14.14 1.87 7.14
C LEU A 345 14.31 3.04 8.11
N TRP A 346 13.49 4.06 7.95
CA TRP A 346 13.50 5.29 8.70
C TRP A 346 12.13 5.63 9.28
N ALA A 347 12.09 6.33 10.41
CA ALA A 347 10.87 6.72 11.11
C ALA A 347 10.97 8.16 11.64
N TRP A 348 9.83 8.85 11.76
CA TRP A 348 9.74 10.18 12.36
C TRP A 348 8.33 10.45 12.87
N GLY A 349 8.17 11.52 13.65
CA GLY A 349 6.92 11.85 14.34
C GLY A 349 6.94 11.49 15.81
N SER A 350 5.80 11.06 16.35
CA SER A 350 5.66 10.67 17.75
C SER A 350 6.42 9.39 18.07
N GLY A 351 7.31 9.43 19.07
CA GLY A 351 8.04 8.26 19.59
C GLY A 351 7.30 7.48 20.69
N ALA A 352 6.16 7.98 21.16
CA ALA A 352 5.42 7.32 22.24
C ALA A 352 5.14 5.85 21.92
N LEU A 353 5.17 4.98 22.93
CA LEU A 353 5.01 3.53 22.82
C LEU A 353 6.09 2.85 21.93
N GLY A 354 7.20 3.54 21.62
CA GLY A 354 8.28 2.98 20.83
C GLY A 354 8.00 2.89 19.33
N ARG A 355 6.99 3.61 18.80
CA ARG A 355 6.55 3.47 17.39
C ARG A 355 7.59 3.91 16.35
N LEU A 356 8.65 4.64 16.74
CA LEU A 356 9.75 4.96 15.82
C LEU A 356 10.74 3.80 15.64
N GLY A 357 10.76 2.83 16.55
CA GLY A 357 11.66 1.69 16.45
C GLY A 357 13.15 2.06 16.61
N ASP A 358 13.46 3.23 17.16
CA ASP A 358 14.81 3.77 17.36
C ASP A 358 15.36 3.47 18.76
N ASN A 359 14.76 2.52 19.47
CA ASN A 359 15.03 2.14 20.86
C ASN A 359 14.73 3.25 21.88
N THR A 360 13.97 4.27 21.50
CA THR A 360 13.54 5.36 22.37
C THR A 360 12.03 5.57 22.33
N THR A 361 11.53 6.47 23.18
CA THR A 361 10.15 6.94 23.13
C THR A 361 10.07 8.44 22.82
N VAL A 362 11.17 9.00 22.34
CA VAL A 362 11.32 10.44 22.07
C VAL A 362 10.83 10.75 20.65
N SER A 363 9.95 11.75 20.51
CA SER A 363 9.47 12.22 19.20
C SER A 363 10.60 12.86 18.37
N LYS A 364 10.55 12.69 17.06
CA LYS A 364 11.54 13.20 16.11
C LYS A 364 10.87 14.00 14.99
N SER A 365 11.31 15.20 14.74
CA SER A 365 10.81 16.04 13.64
C SER A 365 11.56 15.84 12.31
N SER A 366 12.56 14.97 12.30
CA SER A 366 13.33 14.52 11.12
C SER A 366 13.50 13.00 11.13
N PRO A 367 13.71 12.37 9.97
CA PRO A 367 13.89 10.93 9.90
C PRO A 367 15.03 10.42 10.77
N VAL A 368 14.78 9.37 11.55
CA VAL A 368 15.79 8.59 12.30
C VAL A 368 15.78 7.15 11.83
N SER A 369 16.93 6.48 11.87
CA SER A 369 17.05 5.07 11.48
C SER A 369 16.31 4.18 12.46
N VAL A 370 15.52 3.22 11.96
CA VAL A 370 15.00 2.11 12.76
C VAL A 370 16.18 1.20 13.13
N VAL A 371 16.26 0.84 14.43
CA VAL A 371 17.39 0.03 14.93
C VAL A 371 17.30 -1.43 14.49
N GLY A 372 18.42 -2.17 14.62
CA GLY A 372 18.54 -3.57 14.24
C GLY A 372 19.56 -3.80 13.12
N GLY A 373 20.03 -2.74 12.45
CA GLY A 373 21.09 -2.83 11.43
C GLY A 373 20.70 -3.56 10.15
N PHE A 374 19.41 -3.80 9.94
CA PHE A 374 18.92 -4.48 8.73
C PHE A 374 18.88 -3.52 7.55
N THR A 375 19.37 -3.99 6.41
CA THR A 375 19.40 -3.25 5.13
C THR A 375 18.71 -4.02 4.01
N ASP A 376 17.78 -4.90 4.38
CA ASP A 376 17.02 -5.74 3.46
C ASP A 376 15.50 -5.66 3.69
N TRP A 377 15.04 -4.53 4.23
CA TRP A 377 13.61 -4.28 4.31
C TRP A 377 13.03 -4.09 2.90
N CYS A 378 11.90 -4.76 2.60
CA CYS A 378 11.23 -4.70 1.28
C CYS A 378 9.80 -4.18 1.35
N GLN A 379 9.17 -4.16 2.53
CA GLN A 379 7.84 -3.58 2.72
C GLN A 379 7.68 -3.03 4.13
N VAL A 380 6.93 -1.93 4.27
CA VAL A 380 6.57 -1.35 5.57
C VAL A 380 5.10 -0.96 5.62
N SER A 381 4.52 -1.03 6.80
CA SER A 381 3.16 -0.59 7.08
C SER A 381 3.10 0.05 8.46
N ALA A 382 2.83 1.36 8.50
CA ALA A 382 2.55 2.12 9.71
C ALA A 382 1.04 2.16 9.98
N ALA A 383 0.67 2.09 11.23
CA ALA A 383 -0.73 2.13 11.63
C ALA A 383 -1.01 3.10 12.79
N GLY A 384 -2.04 2.84 13.56
CA GLY A 384 -2.42 3.67 14.71
C GLY A 384 -1.27 3.87 15.69
N THR A 385 -0.77 2.78 16.25
CA THR A 385 0.22 2.79 17.34
C THR A 385 1.36 1.80 17.16
N HIS A 386 1.33 0.93 16.14
CA HIS A 386 2.35 -0.07 15.86
C HIS A 386 2.71 -0.11 14.39
N ASN A 387 3.73 -0.85 14.04
CA ASN A 387 4.26 -1.00 12.70
C ASN A 387 4.55 -2.46 12.38
N LEU A 388 4.49 -2.76 11.10
CA LEU A 388 4.93 -4.02 10.51
C LEU A 388 5.94 -3.75 9.40
N ALA A 389 6.90 -4.63 9.24
CA ALA A 389 7.83 -4.61 8.11
C ALA A 389 8.19 -6.03 7.69
N VAL A 390 8.40 -6.22 6.40
CA VAL A 390 8.85 -7.48 5.79
C VAL A 390 10.29 -7.30 5.33
N ARG A 391 11.13 -8.31 5.60
CA ARG A 391 12.48 -8.40 5.06
C ARG A 391 12.51 -9.27 3.81
N GLN A 392 13.52 -9.08 2.97
CA GLN A 392 13.71 -9.88 1.74
C GLN A 392 13.78 -11.39 2.01
N ASN A 393 14.21 -11.81 3.21
CA ASN A 393 14.18 -13.22 3.61
C ASN A 393 12.77 -13.74 4.00
N GLY A 394 11.70 -12.94 3.87
CA GLY A 394 10.31 -13.28 4.20
C GLY A 394 9.95 -13.25 5.67
N SER A 395 10.84 -12.84 6.53
CA SER A 395 10.50 -12.65 7.93
C SER A 395 9.72 -11.33 8.13
N VAL A 396 8.73 -11.34 9.04
CA VAL A 396 7.98 -10.17 9.47
C VAL A 396 8.45 -9.72 10.84
N TRP A 397 8.60 -8.41 10.97
CA TRP A 397 8.99 -7.75 12.20
C TRP A 397 7.96 -6.68 12.57
N ALA A 398 7.79 -6.47 13.88
CA ALA A 398 6.80 -5.53 14.42
C ALA A 398 7.38 -4.73 15.58
N TRP A 399 6.89 -3.52 15.80
CA TRP A 399 7.27 -2.67 16.97
C TRP A 399 6.22 -1.61 17.22
N GLY A 400 6.27 -0.99 18.39
CA GLY A 400 5.29 -0.04 18.89
C GLY A 400 4.42 -0.63 19.97
N ASP A 401 3.18 -0.20 20.04
CA ASP A 401 2.19 -0.68 21.00
C ASP A 401 1.86 -2.17 20.80
N ASN A 402 1.78 -2.90 21.92
CA ASN A 402 1.43 -4.33 21.93
C ASN A 402 0.38 -4.69 23.00
N THR A 403 -0.31 -3.72 23.53
CA THR A 403 -1.28 -3.94 24.64
C THR A 403 -2.39 -4.95 24.33
N SER A 404 -2.59 -5.25 23.06
CA SER A 404 -3.59 -6.21 22.56
C SER A 404 -2.99 -7.36 21.74
N GLY A 405 -1.67 -7.55 21.77
CA GLY A 405 -0.97 -8.59 20.99
C GLY A 405 -0.78 -8.24 19.51
N GLN A 406 -0.92 -6.97 19.12
CA GLN A 406 -0.85 -6.53 17.72
C GLN A 406 0.55 -6.66 17.09
N LEU A 407 1.61 -6.87 17.87
CA LEU A 407 2.94 -7.19 17.35
C LEU A 407 3.08 -8.66 16.94
N GLY A 408 2.23 -9.55 17.42
CA GLY A 408 2.28 -10.98 17.05
C GLY A 408 3.51 -11.73 17.58
N ASP A 409 4.14 -11.22 18.63
CA ASP A 409 5.34 -11.80 19.29
C ASP A 409 4.99 -12.75 20.46
N ASN A 410 3.73 -13.16 20.56
CA ASN A 410 3.18 -13.98 21.64
C ASN A 410 3.23 -13.28 23.02
N THR A 411 3.34 -11.96 23.03
CA THR A 411 3.29 -11.13 24.26
C THR A 411 2.26 -10.01 24.12
N VAL A 412 2.09 -9.25 25.17
CA VAL A 412 1.29 -7.99 25.19
C VAL A 412 2.16 -6.81 25.66
N VAL A 413 3.48 -6.92 25.48
CA VAL A 413 4.45 -5.92 25.91
C VAL A 413 4.90 -5.07 24.71
N SER A 414 4.66 -3.76 24.76
CA SER A 414 5.11 -2.82 23.73
C SER A 414 6.63 -2.85 23.53
N LYS A 415 7.08 -2.62 22.32
CA LYS A 415 8.49 -2.69 21.91
C LYS A 415 8.92 -1.39 21.25
N ASN A 416 10.03 -0.83 21.70
CA ASN A 416 10.65 0.37 21.09
C ASN A 416 11.74 0.04 20.05
N SER A 417 11.89 -1.23 19.71
CA SER A 417 12.73 -1.75 18.63
C SER A 417 12.01 -2.92 17.93
N PRO A 418 12.33 -3.22 16.65
CA PRO A 418 11.72 -4.34 15.95
C PRO A 418 11.90 -5.69 16.65
N VAL A 419 10.80 -6.47 16.75
CA VAL A 419 10.79 -7.87 17.20
C VAL A 419 10.18 -8.75 16.12
N SER A 420 10.59 -10.02 16.02
CA SER A 420 10.05 -10.92 15.02
C SER A 420 8.62 -11.36 15.38
N VAL A 421 7.75 -11.45 14.39
CA VAL A 421 6.44 -12.07 14.52
C VAL A 421 6.62 -13.58 14.64
N VAL A 422 5.94 -14.20 15.63
CA VAL A 422 6.08 -15.64 15.90
C VAL A 422 5.23 -16.47 14.91
N GLY A 423 5.47 -17.80 14.90
CA GLY A 423 4.70 -18.77 14.10
C GLY A 423 5.58 -19.55 13.12
N GLY A 424 6.88 -19.26 13.05
CA GLY A 424 7.82 -20.02 12.23
C GLY A 424 7.64 -19.86 10.73
N PHE A 425 6.90 -18.85 10.29
CA PHE A 425 6.67 -18.56 8.88
C PHE A 425 7.83 -17.75 8.31
N SER A 426 8.35 -18.16 7.16
CA SER A 426 9.47 -17.52 6.46
C SER A 426 9.10 -16.97 5.08
N ASP A 427 7.83 -17.04 4.71
CA ASP A 427 7.36 -16.74 3.36
C ASP A 427 6.27 -15.66 3.33
N TRP A 428 6.37 -14.70 4.26
CA TRP A 428 5.51 -13.53 4.23
C TRP A 428 5.83 -12.68 3.00
N CYS A 429 4.80 -12.39 2.20
CA CYS A 429 4.93 -11.54 1.02
C CYS A 429 4.28 -10.17 1.17
N ARG A 430 3.31 -10.03 2.07
CA ARG A 430 2.63 -8.74 2.34
C ARG A 430 2.20 -8.63 3.78
N VAL A 431 2.25 -7.40 4.31
CA VAL A 431 1.69 -7.06 5.62
C VAL A 431 0.88 -5.77 5.54
N SER A 432 -0.09 -5.64 6.42
CA SER A 432 -0.84 -4.39 6.63
C SER A 432 -1.18 -4.25 8.11
N ALA A 433 -0.74 -3.14 8.69
CA ALA A 433 -1.05 -2.76 10.04
C ALA A 433 -2.34 -1.93 10.07
N GLY A 434 -3.30 -2.32 10.89
CA GLY A 434 -4.49 -1.55 11.22
C GLY A 434 -4.32 -0.77 12.52
N ASN A 435 -5.38 -0.16 13.05
CA ASN A 435 -5.23 0.63 14.28
C ASN A 435 -4.70 -0.20 15.48
N SER A 436 -5.22 -1.40 15.65
CA SER A 436 -4.85 -2.29 16.76
C SER A 436 -4.88 -3.77 16.36
N HIS A 437 -4.82 -4.07 15.08
CA HIS A 437 -4.70 -5.43 14.53
C HIS A 437 -3.77 -5.43 13.34
N SER A 438 -3.32 -6.58 12.96
CA SER A 438 -2.33 -6.80 11.93
C SER A 438 -2.79 -7.89 10.99
N LEU A 439 -2.47 -7.76 9.71
CA LEU A 439 -2.71 -8.75 8.67
C LEU A 439 -1.41 -9.07 7.94
N GLY A 440 -1.31 -10.30 7.46
CA GLY A 440 -0.21 -10.70 6.58
C GLY A 440 -0.65 -11.79 5.60
N ILE A 441 -0.06 -11.80 4.41
CA ILE A 441 -0.19 -12.86 3.41
C ILE A 441 1.08 -13.69 3.43
N ILE A 442 0.89 -15.01 3.47
CA ILE A 442 1.95 -16.01 3.32
C ILE A 442 1.74 -16.77 2.01
N THR A 443 2.83 -17.10 1.32
CA THR A 443 2.86 -18.04 0.19
C THR A 443 3.28 -19.44 0.69
N PHE A 444 2.73 -20.51 0.07
CA PHE A 444 3.03 -21.91 0.41
C PHE A 444 3.55 -22.65 -0.81
#